data_3f002119a01b86448d654c387b5f18d0
#
_entry.id   3f002119a01b86448d654c387b5f18d0
#
_cell.length_a   1.000
_cell.length_b   1.000
_cell.length_c   1.000
_cell.angle_alpha   90.00
_cell.angle_beta   90.00
_cell.angle_gamma   90.00
#
_symmetry.space_group_name_H-M   'P 1'
#
loop_
_entity.id
_entity.type
_entity.pdbx_description
1 polymer ?
#
loop_
_entity_poly.entity_id
_entity_poly.type
_entity_poly.pdbx_seq_one_letter_code
_entity_poly.pdbx_strand_id
1 'polypeptide(L)'
;MIKDYKAFQEKLASYADDEYRAFSMKGIPCERPFIGVRIPHIRQVVALIPRDKYPDFINIEPIAIEEVLARGILICKLPYDEIIKLFDSQIRYIDNWCTCDIFCSGLRNPIKKHREDFLETKVEKLLKSNDEYATRAGLVILKNSYIDPDYLNVIFDRTESLTSHEEYYVKMAIAWLLSECFIKFPSATTGFLLASHLPKWTFNKTISKICDSYRVDPETKAMLKKIRKN
;
A
#
# COMPACT_ATOMS: atom_id res chain seq x y z
N MET A 1 22.46 -13.64 14.35
CA MET A 1 21.13 -13.47 14.97
C MET A 1 21.10 -12.15 15.72
N ILE A 2 20.02 -11.39 15.59
CA ILE A 2 19.80 -10.11 16.29
C ILE A 2 19.12 -10.42 17.62
N LYS A 3 19.74 -10.04 18.73
CA LYS A 3 19.30 -10.42 20.08
C LYS A 3 18.42 -9.38 20.74
N ASP A 4 18.60 -8.10 20.42
CA ASP A 4 17.89 -6.96 20.99
C ASP A 4 17.73 -5.82 19.99
N TYR A 5 16.95 -4.81 20.36
CA TYR A 5 16.60 -3.69 19.48
C TYR A 5 17.82 -2.81 19.13
N LYS A 6 18.78 -2.67 20.05
CA LYS A 6 20.02 -1.91 19.78
C LYS A 6 20.84 -2.57 18.69
N ALA A 7 21.05 -3.90 18.77
CA ALA A 7 21.73 -4.66 17.72
C ALA A 7 21.01 -4.59 16.37
N PHE A 8 19.66 -4.51 16.38
CA PHE A 8 18.85 -4.29 15.19
C PHE A 8 19.13 -2.90 14.57
N GLN A 9 19.12 -1.84 15.37
CA GLN A 9 19.41 -0.48 14.89
C GLN A 9 20.83 -0.36 14.34
N GLU A 10 21.83 -0.91 15.03
CA GLU A 10 23.23 -0.95 14.57
C GLU A 10 23.35 -1.71 13.24
N LYS A 11 22.62 -2.83 13.11
CA LYS A 11 22.61 -3.60 11.87
C LYS A 11 21.92 -2.86 10.73
N LEU A 12 20.82 -2.15 10.97
CA LEU A 12 20.20 -1.28 9.97
C LEU A 12 21.17 -0.18 9.54
N ALA A 13 21.79 0.52 10.50
CA ALA A 13 22.73 1.61 10.22
C ALA A 13 23.94 1.14 9.39
N SER A 14 24.36 -0.13 9.53
CA SER A 14 25.44 -0.70 8.73
C SER A 14 25.14 -0.81 7.22
N TYR A 15 23.88 -0.65 6.81
CA TYR A 15 23.43 -0.62 5.41
C TYR A 15 23.01 0.78 4.95
N ALA A 16 23.24 1.82 5.76
CA ALA A 16 22.92 3.18 5.41
C ALA A 16 23.69 3.64 4.16
N ASP A 17 22.97 4.31 3.27
CA ASP A 17 23.45 4.86 2.00
C ASP A 17 22.98 6.32 1.92
N ASP A 18 23.90 7.27 2.04
CA ASP A 18 23.59 8.70 2.08
C ASP A 18 23.01 9.22 0.75
N GLU A 19 23.45 8.68 -0.39
CA GLU A 19 22.91 9.05 -1.69
C GLU A 19 21.46 8.57 -1.84
N TYR A 20 21.21 7.33 -1.43
CA TYR A 20 19.85 6.78 -1.41
C TYR A 20 18.95 7.52 -0.42
N ARG A 21 19.48 7.89 0.75
CA ARG A 21 18.77 8.72 1.72
C ARG A 21 18.34 10.05 1.10
N ALA A 22 19.29 10.78 0.52
CA ALA A 22 19.04 12.08 -0.11
C ALA A 22 18.06 11.97 -1.29
N PHE A 23 18.13 10.90 -2.09
CA PHE A 23 17.19 10.61 -3.16
C PHE A 23 15.79 10.33 -2.61
N SER A 24 15.66 9.46 -1.61
CA SER A 24 14.38 9.03 -1.05
C SER A 24 13.62 10.17 -0.37
N MET A 25 14.32 11.02 0.37
CA MET A 25 13.74 12.20 1.02
C MET A 25 13.08 13.19 0.05
N LYS A 26 13.51 13.24 -1.21
CA LYS A 26 12.89 14.09 -2.24
C LYS A 26 11.53 13.57 -2.70
N GLY A 27 11.29 12.27 -2.63
CA GLY A 27 10.10 11.62 -3.18
C GLY A 27 9.13 11.07 -2.16
N ILE A 28 9.54 10.95 -0.90
CA ILE A 28 8.73 10.40 0.20
C ILE A 28 8.45 11.52 1.20
N PRO A 29 7.23 12.09 1.20
CA PRO A 29 6.85 13.10 2.18
C PRO A 29 6.74 12.43 3.55
N CYS A 30 7.60 12.80 4.49
CA CYS A 30 7.61 12.25 5.83
C CYS A 30 8.42 13.16 6.77
N GLU A 31 7.93 13.34 7.99
CA GLU A 31 8.64 14.06 9.06
C GLU A 31 9.62 13.17 9.82
N ARG A 32 9.49 11.83 9.69
CA ARG A 32 10.38 10.87 10.35
C ARG A 32 11.77 10.87 9.74
N PRO A 33 12.80 10.63 10.56
CA PRO A 33 14.16 10.47 10.06
C PRO A 33 14.28 9.31 9.07
N PHE A 34 15.14 9.49 8.06
CA PHE A 34 15.61 8.43 7.18
C PHE A 34 17.02 7.98 7.57
N ILE A 35 17.21 6.68 7.74
CA ILE A 35 18.54 6.07 7.88
C ILE A 35 19.19 5.94 6.50
N GLY A 36 18.40 5.66 5.45
CA GLY A 36 18.88 5.45 4.08
C GLY A 36 19.10 3.97 3.74
N VAL A 37 18.28 3.08 4.31
CA VAL A 37 18.41 1.64 4.09
C VAL A 37 17.39 1.15 3.05
N ARG A 38 17.87 0.50 1.99
CA ARG A 38 17.01 -0.05 0.93
C ARG A 38 16.14 -1.21 1.45
N ILE A 39 14.92 -1.34 0.94
CA ILE A 39 13.95 -2.37 1.35
C ILE A 39 14.53 -3.80 1.37
N PRO A 40 15.31 -4.26 0.39
CA PRO A 40 15.92 -5.60 0.45
C PRO A 40 16.80 -5.80 1.69
N HIS A 41 17.58 -4.80 2.09
CA HIS A 41 18.43 -4.87 3.27
C HIS A 41 17.60 -4.85 4.57
N ILE A 42 16.51 -4.05 4.63
CA ILE A 42 15.57 -4.09 5.77
C ILE A 42 15.01 -5.51 5.92
N ARG A 43 14.59 -6.14 4.83
CA ARG A 43 14.10 -7.54 4.84
C ARG A 43 15.16 -8.53 5.30
N GLN A 44 16.42 -8.36 4.89
CA GLN A 44 17.54 -9.18 5.36
C GLN A 44 17.77 -9.02 6.87
N VAL A 45 17.74 -7.79 7.37
CA VAL A 45 17.92 -7.51 8.81
C VAL A 45 16.79 -8.11 9.63
N VAL A 46 15.53 -7.92 9.19
CA VAL A 46 14.35 -8.53 9.84
C VAL A 46 14.42 -10.06 9.85
N ALA A 47 14.97 -10.68 8.81
CA ALA A 47 15.15 -12.14 8.77
C ALA A 47 16.14 -12.69 9.80
N LEU A 48 17.01 -11.84 10.36
CA LEU A 48 17.97 -12.21 11.42
C LEU A 48 17.36 -12.18 12.83
N ILE A 49 16.12 -11.65 12.98
CA ILE A 49 15.43 -11.60 14.27
C ILE A 49 14.79 -12.97 14.53
N PRO A 50 15.07 -13.63 15.66
CA PRO A 50 14.40 -14.88 16.02
C PRO A 50 12.88 -14.67 16.21
N ARG A 51 12.08 -15.68 15.86
CA ARG A 51 10.61 -15.54 15.85
C ARG A 51 10.03 -15.29 17.26
N ASP A 52 10.61 -15.89 18.27
CA ASP A 52 10.24 -15.70 19.68
C ASP A 52 10.50 -14.27 20.17
N LYS A 53 11.33 -13.51 19.44
CA LYS A 53 11.66 -12.11 19.74
C LYS A 53 10.78 -11.09 19.01
N TYR A 54 9.93 -11.49 18.07
CA TYR A 54 9.07 -10.56 17.33
C TYR A 54 8.27 -9.61 18.23
N PRO A 55 7.63 -10.06 19.33
CA PRO A 55 6.91 -9.17 20.23
C PRO A 55 7.78 -8.07 20.83
N ASP A 56 9.04 -8.37 21.19
CA ASP A 56 9.97 -7.42 21.78
C ASP A 56 10.25 -6.25 20.79
N PHE A 57 10.34 -6.54 19.49
CA PHE A 57 10.59 -5.54 18.44
C PHE A 57 9.31 -4.79 18.01
N ILE A 58 8.19 -5.47 17.93
CA ILE A 58 6.90 -4.88 17.51
C ILE A 58 6.38 -3.90 18.55
N ASN A 59 6.63 -4.13 19.84
CA ASN A 59 6.17 -3.28 20.93
C ASN A 59 6.99 -2.00 21.14
N ILE A 60 8.17 -1.90 20.51
CA ILE A 60 8.97 -0.67 20.57
C ILE A 60 8.41 0.35 19.58
N GLU A 61 8.31 1.61 20.01
CA GLU A 61 7.88 2.70 19.16
C GLU A 61 8.95 3.01 18.09
N PRO A 62 8.62 2.92 16.80
CA PRO A 62 9.57 3.17 15.73
C PRO A 62 9.84 4.68 15.57
N ILE A 63 11.10 5.05 15.47
CA ILE A 63 11.54 6.45 15.27
C ILE A 63 11.75 6.74 13.78
N ALA A 64 12.54 5.92 13.09
CA ALA A 64 12.88 6.09 11.68
C ALA A 64 11.88 5.37 10.75
N ILE A 65 11.82 5.80 9.49
CA ILE A 65 10.99 5.15 8.46
C ILE A 65 11.32 3.66 8.33
N GLU A 66 12.61 3.31 8.34
CA GLU A 66 13.06 1.93 8.20
C GLU A 66 12.63 1.06 9.37
N GLU A 67 12.46 1.64 10.55
CA GLU A 67 11.94 0.94 11.72
C GLU A 67 10.43 0.70 11.58
N VAL A 68 9.67 1.67 11.04
CA VAL A 68 8.25 1.48 10.70
C VAL A 68 8.07 0.37 9.67
N LEU A 69 8.93 0.36 8.63
CA LEU A 69 8.94 -0.67 7.60
C LEU A 69 9.28 -2.05 8.19
N ALA A 70 10.29 -2.15 9.02
CA ALA A 70 10.70 -3.39 9.67
C ALA A 70 9.58 -3.93 10.58
N ARG A 71 8.95 -3.06 11.38
CA ARG A 71 7.80 -3.41 12.21
C ARG A 71 6.65 -3.98 11.38
N GLY A 72 6.28 -3.32 10.29
CA GLY A 72 5.25 -3.81 9.38
C GLY A 72 5.60 -5.16 8.74
N ILE A 73 6.86 -5.36 8.36
CA ILE A 73 7.34 -6.64 7.82
C ILE A 73 7.26 -7.75 8.88
N LEU A 74 7.60 -7.47 10.14
CA LEU A 74 7.47 -8.43 11.25
C LEU A 74 6.02 -8.83 11.48
N ILE A 75 5.11 -7.85 11.54
CA ILE A 75 3.66 -8.10 11.72
C ILE A 75 3.14 -9.02 10.62
N CYS A 76 3.52 -8.78 9.35
CA CYS A 76 3.08 -9.63 8.23
C CYS A 76 3.62 -11.08 8.26
N LYS A 77 4.53 -11.41 9.19
CA LYS A 77 5.02 -12.78 9.40
C LYS A 77 4.28 -13.54 10.52
N LEU A 78 3.40 -12.87 11.23
CA LEU A 78 2.61 -13.43 12.34
C LEU A 78 1.39 -14.22 11.82
N PRO A 79 0.76 -15.08 12.64
CA PRO A 79 -0.55 -15.64 12.37
C PRO A 79 -1.61 -14.55 12.22
N TYR A 80 -2.68 -14.86 11.48
CA TYR A 80 -3.76 -13.90 11.18
C TYR A 80 -4.33 -13.22 12.42
N ASP A 81 -4.65 -13.98 13.47
CA ASP A 81 -5.24 -13.46 14.70
C ASP A 81 -4.34 -12.43 15.44
N GLU A 82 -3.04 -12.60 15.32
CA GLU A 82 -2.07 -11.64 15.86
C GLU A 82 -1.96 -10.39 14.96
N ILE A 83 -2.00 -10.58 13.63
CA ILE A 83 -2.03 -9.47 12.67
C ILE A 83 -3.23 -8.57 12.96
N ILE A 84 -4.43 -9.14 13.14
CA ILE A 84 -5.66 -8.38 13.42
C ILE A 84 -5.52 -7.49 14.64
N LYS A 85 -4.90 -7.99 15.71
CA LYS A 85 -4.68 -7.24 16.96
C LYS A 85 -3.70 -6.07 16.78
N LEU A 86 -2.70 -6.26 15.95
CA LEU A 86 -1.60 -5.30 15.74
C LEU A 86 -1.85 -4.34 14.57
N PHE A 87 -2.81 -4.66 13.70
CA PHE A 87 -3.06 -3.94 12.45
C PHE A 87 -3.30 -2.44 12.68
N ASP A 88 -4.27 -2.10 13.54
CA ASP A 88 -4.63 -0.70 13.78
C ASP A 88 -3.47 0.09 14.40
N SER A 89 -2.61 -0.57 15.19
CA SER A 89 -1.41 0.05 15.74
C SER A 89 -0.35 0.32 14.66
N GLN A 90 -0.24 -0.52 13.63
CA GLN A 90 0.66 -0.30 12.50
C GLN A 90 0.16 0.83 11.60
N ILE A 91 -1.15 0.90 11.35
CA ILE A 91 -1.74 1.97 10.52
C ILE A 91 -1.41 3.35 11.08
N ARG A 92 -1.39 3.53 12.40
CA ARG A 92 -1.03 4.82 13.04
C ARG A 92 0.39 5.31 12.77
N TYR A 93 1.30 4.43 12.37
CA TYR A 93 2.68 4.79 11.98
C TYR A 93 2.83 5.05 10.49
N ILE A 94 1.77 4.86 9.70
CA ILE A 94 1.80 5.07 8.25
C ILE A 94 1.46 6.55 7.96
N ASP A 95 2.48 7.31 7.61
CA ASP A 95 2.43 8.74 7.33
C ASP A 95 2.95 9.10 5.93
N ASN A 96 3.22 8.08 5.10
CA ASN A 96 3.71 8.25 3.74
C ASN A 96 3.40 7.02 2.86
N TRP A 97 3.51 7.19 1.54
CA TRP A 97 3.19 6.14 0.58
C TRP A 97 4.14 4.92 0.67
N CYS A 98 5.39 5.11 1.05
CA CYS A 98 6.37 4.02 1.11
C CYS A 98 6.04 3.03 2.24
N THR A 99 5.80 3.53 3.45
CA THR A 99 5.40 2.71 4.61
C THR A 99 4.05 2.05 4.37
N CYS A 100 3.10 2.77 3.76
CA CYS A 100 1.79 2.25 3.36
C CYS A 100 1.90 1.06 2.40
N ASP A 101 2.56 1.27 1.26
CA ASP A 101 2.54 0.30 0.16
C ASP A 101 3.30 -0.98 0.50
N ILE A 102 4.42 -0.86 1.25
CA ILE A 102 5.21 -2.02 1.70
C ILE A 102 4.44 -2.87 2.70
N PHE A 103 3.82 -2.24 3.71
CA PHE A 103 3.00 -2.97 4.69
C PHE A 103 1.81 -3.66 4.03
N CYS A 104 1.01 -2.92 3.26
CA CYS A 104 -0.17 -3.45 2.58
C CYS A 104 0.17 -4.58 1.58
N SER A 105 1.34 -4.51 0.92
CA SER A 105 1.80 -5.60 0.05
C SER A 105 2.18 -6.86 0.83
N GLY A 106 2.72 -6.70 2.04
CA GLY A 106 3.07 -7.81 2.93
C GLY A 106 1.86 -8.60 3.43
N LEU A 107 0.69 -7.97 3.51
CA LEU A 107 -0.54 -8.59 3.98
C LEU A 107 -1.16 -9.59 2.99
N ARG A 108 -0.80 -9.56 1.71
CA ARG A 108 -1.44 -10.37 0.65
C ARG A 108 -1.55 -11.85 1.00
N ASN A 109 -0.47 -12.46 1.47
CA ASN A 109 -0.46 -13.89 1.80
C ASN A 109 -1.12 -14.19 3.14
N PRO A 110 -0.80 -13.48 4.24
CA PRO A 110 -1.42 -13.70 5.53
C PRO A 110 -2.95 -13.64 5.52
N ILE A 111 -3.55 -12.68 4.79
CA ILE A 111 -5.02 -12.50 4.77
C ILE A 111 -5.72 -13.38 3.73
N LYS A 112 -5.01 -14.13 2.88
CA LYS A 112 -5.58 -14.82 1.72
C LYS A 112 -6.78 -15.72 2.06
N LYS A 113 -6.73 -16.41 3.20
CA LYS A 113 -7.81 -17.32 3.66
C LYS A 113 -8.90 -16.59 4.48
N HIS A 114 -8.70 -15.32 4.79
CA HIS A 114 -9.53 -14.51 5.69
C HIS A 114 -9.98 -13.21 5.00
N ARG A 115 -10.02 -13.19 3.66
CA ARG A 115 -10.28 -11.96 2.88
C ARG A 115 -11.61 -11.30 3.23
N GLU A 116 -12.67 -12.10 3.41
CA GLU A 116 -13.99 -11.59 3.74
C GLU A 116 -14.00 -10.90 5.10
N ASP A 117 -13.55 -11.59 6.15
CA ASP A 117 -13.42 -11.03 7.48
C ASP A 117 -12.51 -9.79 7.51
N PHE A 118 -11.38 -9.84 6.81
CA PHE A 118 -10.44 -8.72 6.75
C PHE A 118 -11.01 -7.51 5.99
N LEU A 119 -11.80 -7.74 4.94
CA LEU A 119 -12.50 -6.69 4.22
C LEU A 119 -13.47 -5.97 5.17
N GLU A 120 -14.35 -6.70 5.83
CA GLU A 120 -15.40 -6.15 6.70
C GLU A 120 -14.83 -5.45 7.95
N THR A 121 -13.85 -6.08 8.61
CA THR A 121 -13.35 -5.60 9.91
C THR A 121 -12.25 -4.55 9.81
N LYS A 122 -11.45 -4.55 8.72
CA LYS A 122 -10.28 -3.66 8.58
C LYS A 122 -10.38 -2.74 7.38
N VAL A 123 -10.60 -3.26 6.17
CA VAL A 123 -10.57 -2.44 4.96
C VAL A 123 -11.70 -1.42 4.95
N GLU A 124 -12.93 -1.83 5.27
CA GLU A 124 -14.09 -0.93 5.35
C GLU A 124 -13.89 0.22 6.34
N LYS A 125 -13.23 -0.04 7.46
CA LYS A 125 -12.89 0.99 8.45
C LYS A 125 -11.88 2.00 7.89
N LEU A 126 -10.87 1.52 7.15
CA LEU A 126 -9.86 2.36 6.52
C LEU A 126 -10.47 3.27 5.44
N LEU A 127 -11.35 2.72 4.58
CA LEU A 127 -12.00 3.47 3.51
C LEU A 127 -12.96 4.56 4.01
N LYS A 128 -13.44 4.44 5.26
CA LYS A 128 -14.29 5.44 5.93
C LYS A 128 -13.48 6.44 6.78
N SER A 129 -12.17 6.36 6.77
CA SER A 129 -11.28 7.25 7.52
C SER A 129 -11.18 8.62 6.85
N ASN A 130 -10.98 9.67 7.66
CA ASN A 130 -10.60 10.99 7.17
C ASN A 130 -9.07 11.16 7.05
N ASP A 131 -8.30 10.15 7.45
CA ASP A 131 -6.85 10.16 7.30
C ASP A 131 -6.44 9.69 5.90
N GLU A 132 -5.63 10.50 5.21
CA GLU A 132 -5.20 10.24 3.82
C GLU A 132 -4.53 8.90 3.65
N TYR A 133 -3.61 8.55 4.55
CA TYR A 133 -2.82 7.32 4.43
C TYR A 133 -3.57 6.09 4.93
N ALA A 134 -4.50 6.24 5.88
CA ALA A 134 -5.41 5.16 6.24
C ALA A 134 -6.33 4.80 5.06
N THR A 135 -6.94 5.79 4.41
CA THR A 135 -7.77 5.57 3.21
C THR A 135 -6.94 4.98 2.07
N ARG A 136 -5.71 5.51 1.84
CA ARG A 136 -4.78 4.91 0.88
C ARG A 136 -4.49 3.45 1.21
N ALA A 137 -4.25 3.09 2.47
CA ALA A 137 -3.96 1.72 2.87
C ALA A 137 -5.12 0.78 2.52
N GLY A 138 -6.38 1.18 2.74
CA GLY A 138 -7.55 0.45 2.32
C GLY A 138 -7.55 0.16 0.80
N LEU A 139 -7.31 1.19 -0.02
CA LEU A 139 -7.23 1.06 -1.48
C LEU A 139 -6.06 0.18 -1.94
N VAL A 140 -4.90 0.29 -1.31
CA VAL A 140 -3.72 -0.53 -1.65
C VAL A 140 -3.93 -1.99 -1.25
N ILE A 141 -4.63 -2.26 -0.15
CA ILE A 141 -5.01 -3.62 0.25
C ILE A 141 -5.99 -4.21 -0.77
N LEU A 142 -7.03 -3.46 -1.20
CA LEU A 142 -7.93 -3.88 -2.27
C LEU A 142 -7.14 -4.24 -3.54
N LYS A 143 -6.22 -3.39 -3.96
CA LYS A 143 -5.36 -3.61 -5.13
C LYS A 143 -4.52 -4.88 -5.02
N ASN A 144 -3.95 -5.16 -3.85
CA ASN A 144 -3.02 -6.27 -3.69
C ASN A 144 -3.72 -7.62 -3.51
N SER A 145 -4.94 -7.64 -2.95
CA SER A 145 -5.54 -8.87 -2.42
C SER A 145 -6.94 -9.18 -2.94
N TYR A 146 -7.65 -8.23 -3.61
CA TYR A 146 -9.06 -8.39 -3.94
C TYR A 146 -9.39 -8.22 -5.43
N ILE A 147 -8.41 -8.00 -6.32
CA ILE A 147 -8.70 -7.90 -7.75
C ILE A 147 -8.95 -9.31 -8.31
N ASP A 148 -10.19 -9.78 -8.18
CA ASP A 148 -10.73 -10.99 -8.78
C ASP A 148 -12.26 -10.81 -9.05
N PRO A 149 -12.92 -11.75 -9.76
CA PRO A 149 -14.32 -11.59 -10.14
C PRO A 149 -15.26 -11.36 -8.95
N ASP A 150 -15.02 -12.03 -7.82
CA ASP A 150 -15.93 -12.01 -6.66
C ASP A 150 -15.96 -10.63 -5.96
N TYR A 151 -14.86 -9.88 -6.04
CA TYR A 151 -14.73 -8.59 -5.37
C TYR A 151 -14.69 -7.38 -6.31
N LEU A 152 -14.79 -7.59 -7.64
CA LEU A 152 -14.65 -6.49 -8.60
C LEU A 152 -15.71 -5.42 -8.41
N ASN A 153 -16.97 -5.81 -8.20
CA ASN A 153 -18.06 -4.87 -7.94
C ASN A 153 -17.85 -4.13 -6.61
N VAL A 154 -17.38 -4.82 -5.57
CA VAL A 154 -17.04 -4.19 -4.28
C VAL A 154 -15.97 -3.11 -4.49
N ILE A 155 -14.94 -3.39 -5.28
CA ILE A 155 -13.88 -2.41 -5.60
C ILE A 155 -14.50 -1.19 -6.30
N PHE A 156 -15.36 -1.39 -7.27
CA PHE A 156 -16.00 -0.29 -8.01
C PHE A 156 -16.89 0.56 -7.11
N ASP A 157 -17.74 -0.06 -6.30
CA ASP A 157 -18.62 0.64 -5.35
C ASP A 157 -17.81 1.46 -4.33
N ARG A 158 -16.73 0.88 -3.77
CA ARG A 158 -15.87 1.60 -2.82
C ARG A 158 -15.09 2.72 -3.49
N THR A 159 -14.66 2.52 -4.73
CA THR A 159 -13.99 3.58 -5.50
C THR A 159 -14.94 4.73 -5.77
N GLU A 160 -16.19 4.44 -6.15
CA GLU A 160 -17.23 5.45 -6.40
C GLU A 160 -17.57 6.25 -5.13
N SER A 161 -17.61 5.60 -3.96
CA SER A 161 -17.88 6.28 -2.69
C SER A 161 -16.76 7.25 -2.25
N LEU A 162 -15.57 7.15 -2.84
CA LEU A 162 -14.40 7.99 -2.54
C LEU A 162 -14.17 9.12 -3.56
N THR A 163 -15.13 9.39 -4.44
CA THR A 163 -14.99 10.42 -5.49
C THR A 163 -14.88 11.84 -4.96
N SER A 164 -15.35 12.11 -3.74
CA SER A 164 -15.25 13.42 -3.07
C SER A 164 -13.91 13.69 -2.39
N HIS A 165 -13.02 12.69 -2.30
CA HIS A 165 -11.70 12.88 -1.70
C HIS A 165 -10.81 13.77 -2.56
N GLU A 166 -10.23 14.81 -1.93
CA GLU A 166 -9.33 15.74 -2.59
C GLU A 166 -7.84 15.45 -2.34
N GLU A 167 -7.54 14.58 -1.37
CA GLU A 167 -6.19 14.20 -0.98
C GLU A 167 -5.46 13.51 -2.14
N TYR A 168 -4.23 13.96 -2.38
CA TYR A 168 -3.43 13.53 -3.53
C TYR A 168 -3.16 12.02 -3.52
N TYR A 169 -2.77 11.47 -2.37
CA TYR A 169 -2.39 10.06 -2.26
C TYR A 169 -3.58 9.11 -2.26
N VAL A 170 -4.78 9.57 -1.88
CA VAL A 170 -6.03 8.82 -2.09
C VAL A 170 -6.36 8.76 -3.58
N LYS A 171 -6.40 9.89 -4.27
CA LYS A 171 -6.67 9.95 -5.73
C LYS A 171 -5.67 9.12 -6.54
N MET A 172 -4.40 9.14 -6.15
CA MET A 172 -3.35 8.31 -6.77
C MET A 172 -3.57 6.80 -6.53
N ALA A 173 -4.04 6.42 -5.34
CA ALA A 173 -4.33 5.01 -5.02
C ALA A 173 -5.55 4.50 -5.79
N ILE A 174 -6.61 5.32 -5.92
CA ILE A 174 -7.76 5.02 -6.78
C ILE A 174 -7.30 4.77 -8.21
N ALA A 175 -6.52 5.69 -8.78
CA ALA A 175 -6.04 5.56 -10.15
C ALA A 175 -5.16 4.30 -10.34
N TRP A 176 -4.37 3.94 -9.34
CA TRP A 176 -3.56 2.72 -9.39
C TRP A 176 -4.40 1.45 -9.27
N LEU A 177 -5.33 1.40 -8.32
CA LEU A 177 -6.25 0.27 -8.14
C LEU A 177 -7.03 -0.01 -9.44
N LEU A 178 -7.66 1.01 -10.01
CA LEU A 178 -8.44 0.88 -11.25
C LEU A 178 -7.56 0.51 -12.45
N SER A 179 -6.31 0.97 -12.51
CA SER A 179 -5.40 0.54 -13.57
C SER A 179 -5.06 -0.94 -13.50
N GLU A 180 -4.88 -1.50 -12.28
CA GLU A 180 -4.68 -2.94 -12.10
C GLU A 180 -5.97 -3.75 -12.34
N CYS A 181 -7.15 -3.20 -12.00
CA CYS A 181 -8.44 -3.80 -12.38
C CYS A 181 -8.58 -3.87 -13.91
N PHE A 182 -8.24 -2.80 -14.62
CA PHE A 182 -8.29 -2.78 -16.09
C PHE A 182 -7.40 -3.86 -16.71
N ILE A 183 -6.19 -4.04 -16.21
CA ILE A 183 -5.26 -5.05 -16.74
C ILE A 183 -5.80 -6.47 -16.63
N LYS A 184 -6.58 -6.76 -15.58
CA LYS A 184 -7.20 -8.09 -15.40
C LYS A 184 -8.58 -8.20 -16.02
N PHE A 185 -9.37 -7.13 -15.99
CA PHE A 185 -10.79 -7.08 -16.37
C PHE A 185 -11.07 -5.85 -17.23
N PRO A 186 -10.51 -5.76 -18.47
CA PRO A 186 -10.55 -4.55 -19.28
C PRO A 186 -11.97 -4.11 -19.60
N SER A 187 -12.87 -5.01 -20.01
CA SER A 187 -14.24 -4.66 -20.38
C SER A 187 -15.06 -4.13 -19.21
N ALA A 188 -15.02 -4.84 -18.07
CA ALA A 188 -15.75 -4.43 -16.86
C ALA A 188 -15.25 -3.09 -16.32
N THR A 189 -13.92 -2.91 -16.28
CA THR A 189 -13.32 -1.66 -15.80
C THR A 189 -13.59 -0.49 -16.75
N THR A 190 -13.60 -0.71 -18.05
CA THR A 190 -14.00 0.32 -19.03
C THR A 190 -15.44 0.74 -18.81
N GLY A 191 -16.37 -0.23 -18.65
CA GLY A 191 -17.77 0.05 -18.34
C GLY A 191 -17.94 0.88 -17.08
N PHE A 192 -17.24 0.51 -16.00
CA PHE A 192 -17.21 1.30 -14.77
C PHE A 192 -16.68 2.73 -15.00
N LEU A 193 -15.53 2.88 -15.65
CA LEU A 193 -14.93 4.20 -15.89
C LEU A 193 -15.89 5.14 -16.63
N LEU A 194 -16.58 4.63 -17.67
CA LEU A 194 -17.51 5.44 -18.47
C LEU A 194 -18.76 5.85 -17.69
N ALA A 195 -19.22 5.03 -16.72
CA ALA A 195 -20.38 5.29 -15.88
C ALA A 195 -20.03 6.08 -14.60
N SER A 196 -18.76 6.12 -14.20
CA SER A 196 -18.33 6.66 -12.90
C SER A 196 -18.40 8.19 -12.81
N HIS A 197 -18.60 8.67 -11.57
CA HIS A 197 -18.53 10.10 -11.20
C HIS A 197 -17.10 10.53 -10.81
N LEU A 198 -16.09 9.74 -11.14
CA LEU A 198 -14.70 10.08 -10.84
C LEU A 198 -14.35 11.50 -11.32
N PRO A 199 -13.73 12.34 -10.48
CA PRO A 199 -13.23 13.65 -10.87
C PRO A 199 -12.28 13.55 -12.08
N LYS A 200 -12.28 14.58 -12.92
CA LYS A 200 -11.45 14.66 -14.14
C LYS A 200 -10.00 14.21 -13.91
N TRP A 201 -9.38 14.71 -12.83
CA TRP A 201 -7.99 14.38 -12.53
C TRP A 201 -7.79 12.89 -12.27
N THR A 202 -8.62 12.28 -11.39
CA THR A 202 -8.54 10.86 -11.02
C THR A 202 -8.82 9.95 -12.20
N PHE A 203 -9.85 10.29 -13.00
CA PHE A 203 -10.17 9.58 -14.24
C PHE A 203 -8.99 9.60 -15.22
N ASN A 204 -8.48 10.79 -15.53
CA ASN A 204 -7.38 10.95 -16.49
C ASN A 204 -6.08 10.34 -15.98
N LYS A 205 -5.85 10.35 -14.66
CA LYS A 205 -4.70 9.68 -14.04
C LYS A 205 -4.80 8.16 -14.12
N THR A 206 -6.02 7.60 -14.00
CA THR A 206 -6.29 6.17 -14.23
C THR A 206 -5.90 5.79 -15.66
N ILE A 207 -6.38 6.53 -16.65
CA ILE A 207 -6.01 6.30 -18.05
C ILE A 207 -4.50 6.38 -18.25
N SER A 208 -3.84 7.38 -17.64
CA SER A 208 -2.38 7.49 -17.74
C SER A 208 -1.69 6.24 -17.20
N LYS A 209 -2.07 5.77 -15.99
CA LYS A 209 -1.48 4.57 -15.38
C LYS A 209 -1.71 3.30 -16.20
N ILE A 210 -2.89 3.16 -16.83
CA ILE A 210 -3.15 2.06 -17.76
C ILE A 210 -2.21 2.15 -18.97
N CYS A 211 -2.07 3.36 -19.55
CA CYS A 211 -1.20 3.58 -20.71
C CYS A 211 0.30 3.40 -20.40
N ASP A 212 0.73 3.62 -19.16
CA ASP A 212 2.12 3.41 -18.72
C ASP A 212 2.47 1.92 -18.62
N SER A 213 1.46 1.03 -18.53
CA SER A 213 1.70 -0.41 -18.40
C SER A 213 2.14 -1.05 -19.70
N TYR A 214 3.20 -1.88 -19.63
CA TYR A 214 3.64 -2.73 -20.76
C TYR A 214 2.68 -3.90 -21.05
N ARG A 215 1.73 -4.18 -20.14
CA ARG A 215 0.73 -5.26 -20.29
C ARG A 215 -0.46 -4.84 -21.15
N VAL A 216 -0.54 -3.60 -21.58
CA VAL A 216 -1.61 -3.05 -22.43
C VAL A 216 -1.05 -2.73 -23.80
N ASP A 217 -1.71 -3.18 -24.85
CA ASP A 217 -1.31 -3.00 -26.23
C ASP A 217 -1.49 -1.55 -26.72
N PRO A 218 -0.77 -1.14 -27.79
CA PRO A 218 -0.82 0.23 -28.28
C PRO A 218 -2.20 0.68 -28.78
N GLU A 219 -2.99 -0.21 -29.37
CA GLU A 219 -4.32 0.10 -29.91
C GLU A 219 -5.29 0.43 -28.77
N THR A 220 -5.32 -0.42 -27.73
CA THR A 220 -6.09 -0.19 -26.50
C THR A 220 -5.68 1.13 -25.84
N LYS A 221 -4.38 1.43 -25.76
CA LYS A 221 -3.87 2.73 -25.27
C LYS A 221 -4.39 3.92 -26.08
N ALA A 222 -4.43 3.79 -27.41
CA ALA A 222 -4.95 4.84 -28.29
C ALA A 222 -6.44 5.07 -28.09
N MET A 223 -7.23 4.00 -27.93
CA MET A 223 -8.66 4.09 -27.59
C MET A 223 -8.88 4.79 -26.25
N LEU A 224 -8.19 4.37 -25.20
CA LEU A 224 -8.32 4.94 -23.85
C LEU A 224 -7.99 6.44 -23.82
N LYS A 225 -6.99 6.88 -24.58
CA LYS A 225 -6.65 8.31 -24.66
C LYS A 225 -7.79 9.17 -25.20
N LYS A 226 -8.67 8.61 -26.07
CA LYS A 226 -9.83 9.33 -26.65
C LYS A 226 -10.98 9.55 -25.64
N ILE A 227 -11.09 8.74 -24.60
CA ILE A 227 -12.13 8.87 -23.58
C ILE A 227 -11.73 9.74 -22.40
N ARG A 228 -10.56 10.37 -22.41
CA ARG A 228 -10.17 11.32 -21.36
C ARG A 228 -11.18 12.45 -21.23
N LYS A 229 -11.44 12.82 -19.98
CA LYS A 229 -12.31 13.98 -19.66
C LYS A 229 -11.57 15.29 -19.99
N ASN A 230 -12.24 16.20 -20.70
CA ASN A 230 -11.73 17.54 -21.07
C ASN A 230 -11.73 18.49 -19.87
#